data_9dd833f964e998ed7f9841d382e92aab
#
_entry.id   9dd833f964e998ed7f9841d382e92aab
#
_cell.length_a   1.000
_cell.length_b   1.000
_cell.length_c   1.000
_cell.angle_alpha   90.00
_cell.angle_beta   90.00
_cell.angle_gamma   90.00
#
_symmetry.space_group_name_H-M   'P 1'
#
loop_
_entity.id
_entity.type
_entity.pdbx_description
1 polymer ?
#
loop_
_entity_poly.entity_id
_entity_poly.type
_entity_poly.pdbx_seq_one_letter_code
_entity_poly.pdbx_strand_id
1 'polypeptide(L)'
;ALLGKEKIDYGLDFDKLSLYQTANYCYNDAQLTYELTSFNSDLLMNLLVIIARIGRMPIDDIARMGVSQWIRSLLYYEHRKRNALIPKREELQKRTEGVMSDAVIKDKKYRGGLVVEPKEGIHFKVVVMDFASLYPSIIKVRNLSYETVRCSHEECKKNTVPQTNHWTCSKKNGLTAIIIGSLRDLRVNYYKSLSKKETLTDEQRQQYTVVSQALKVILNASYGVMGAEIFPLYFLPAAEATTAVGRHTILETIKKCEGIGIEVLYGDTDSLFIKNPTEEQIQKVIEQAKIDHGVDLEIDKTYRYCVLSNRKKNYLGVTNSGKVDVKGLTGKKSHTPAFIKKLFFELLEVLSEVQTMEDFVKAKKEIS
;
A
#
# COMPACT_ATOMS: atom_id res chain seq x y z
N ALA A 1 14.68 2.93 17.60
CA ALA A 1 13.90 3.95 16.90
C ALA A 1 12.52 4.17 17.54
N LEU A 2 11.62 3.15 17.63
CA LEU A 2 10.27 3.32 18.23
C LEU A 2 10.32 3.66 19.73
N LEU A 3 11.21 3.03 20.48
CA LEU A 3 11.38 3.25 21.91
C LEU A 3 12.27 4.45 22.25
N GLY A 4 12.87 5.12 21.27
CA GLY A 4 13.90 6.14 21.50
C GLY A 4 15.19 5.61 22.14
N LYS A 5 15.36 4.28 22.19
CA LYS A 5 16.50 3.57 22.74
C LYS A 5 17.29 2.87 21.65
N GLU A 6 18.57 2.68 21.88
CA GLU A 6 19.46 1.98 20.97
C GLU A 6 19.98 0.69 21.60
N LYS A 7 20.36 -0.27 20.77
CA LYS A 7 21.07 -1.46 21.21
C LYS A 7 22.47 -1.08 21.69
N ILE A 8 22.97 -1.81 22.66
CA ILE A 8 24.37 -1.65 23.09
C ILE A 8 25.26 -2.16 21.96
N ASP A 9 26.20 -1.34 21.53
CA ASP A 9 27.26 -1.71 20.60
C ASP A 9 28.62 -1.55 21.29
N TYR A 10 29.32 -2.64 21.50
CA TYR A 10 30.65 -2.62 22.09
C TYR A 10 31.77 -2.45 21.04
N GLY A 11 31.42 -2.40 19.74
CA GLY A 11 32.42 -2.28 18.65
C GLY A 11 33.37 -3.45 18.54
N LEU A 12 33.07 -4.61 19.16
CA LEU A 12 33.89 -5.81 19.22
C LEU A 12 33.15 -7.03 18.68
N ASP A 13 33.88 -8.02 18.19
CA ASP A 13 33.30 -9.32 17.85
C ASP A 13 32.80 -10.02 19.12
N PHE A 14 31.73 -10.79 19.02
CA PHE A 14 31.06 -11.43 20.17
C PHE A 14 31.97 -12.32 20.99
N ASP A 15 32.90 -13.02 20.36
CA ASP A 15 33.89 -13.92 20.98
C ASP A 15 34.97 -13.17 21.77
N LYS A 16 35.09 -11.86 21.61
CA LYS A 16 36.02 -10.99 22.35
C LYS A 16 35.37 -10.28 23.52
N LEU A 17 34.06 -10.43 23.71
CA LEU A 17 33.34 -9.83 24.83
C LEU A 17 33.61 -10.58 26.13
N SER A 18 33.76 -9.84 27.24
CA SER A 18 33.77 -10.44 28.55
C SER A 18 32.38 -11.01 28.91
N LEU A 19 32.32 -11.94 29.88
CA LEU A 19 31.05 -12.49 30.37
C LEU A 19 30.08 -11.40 30.83
N TYR A 20 30.59 -10.36 31.48
CA TYR A 20 29.78 -9.21 31.91
C TYR A 20 29.21 -8.44 30.73
N GLN A 21 30.01 -8.15 29.72
CA GLN A 21 29.58 -7.45 28.50
C GLN A 21 28.52 -8.27 27.74
N THR A 22 28.74 -9.58 27.60
CA THR A 22 27.77 -10.50 26.99
C THR A 22 26.45 -10.54 27.75
N ALA A 23 26.51 -10.66 29.08
CA ALA A 23 25.32 -10.67 29.92
C ALA A 23 24.54 -9.34 29.83
N ASN A 24 25.24 -8.21 29.86
CA ASN A 24 24.62 -6.88 29.73
C ASN A 24 24.01 -6.67 28.33
N TYR A 25 24.66 -7.13 27.28
CA TYR A 25 24.11 -7.10 25.92
C TYR A 25 22.82 -7.92 25.82
N CYS A 26 22.82 -9.15 26.30
CA CYS A 26 21.66 -10.03 26.32
C CYS A 26 20.51 -9.46 27.14
N TYR A 27 20.80 -8.90 28.32
CA TYR A 27 19.81 -8.24 29.16
C TYR A 27 19.18 -7.05 28.46
N ASN A 28 19.99 -6.18 27.87
CA ASN A 28 19.49 -5.02 27.12
C ASN A 28 18.59 -5.41 25.94
N ASP A 29 18.97 -6.43 25.16
CA ASP A 29 18.17 -6.93 24.05
C ASP A 29 16.83 -7.54 24.54
N ALA A 30 16.85 -8.28 25.63
CA ALA A 30 15.64 -8.83 26.25
C ALA A 30 14.73 -7.71 26.77
N GLN A 31 15.30 -6.71 27.45
CA GLN A 31 14.56 -5.56 27.96
C GLN A 31 13.92 -4.73 26.82
N LEU A 32 14.67 -4.43 25.76
CA LEU A 32 14.15 -3.72 24.59
C LEU A 32 12.99 -4.49 23.93
N THR A 33 13.11 -5.82 23.85
CA THR A 33 12.05 -6.68 23.31
C THR A 33 10.81 -6.63 24.18
N TYR A 34 10.95 -6.72 25.51
CA TYR A 34 9.86 -6.61 26.46
C TYR A 34 9.17 -5.23 26.38
N GLU A 35 9.94 -4.14 26.39
CA GLU A 35 9.40 -2.78 26.26
C GLU A 35 8.67 -2.56 24.93
N LEU A 36 9.13 -3.22 23.85
CA LEU A 36 8.47 -3.15 22.55
C LEU A 36 7.08 -3.81 22.58
N THR A 37 6.90 -4.88 23.37
CA THR A 37 5.59 -5.55 23.50
C THR A 37 4.56 -4.69 24.21
N SER A 38 4.99 -3.87 25.19
CA SER A 38 4.14 -2.95 25.95
C SER A 38 4.08 -1.52 25.38
N PHE A 39 4.79 -1.27 24.28
CA PHE A 39 4.84 0.05 23.65
C PHE A 39 3.46 0.52 23.17
N ASN A 40 3.13 1.79 23.45
CA ASN A 40 1.90 2.45 23.00
C ASN A 40 0.63 1.62 23.27
N SER A 41 0.40 1.29 24.55
CA SER A 41 -0.74 0.48 25.01
C SER A 41 -0.82 -0.88 24.30
N ASP A 42 0.27 -1.61 24.33
CA ASP A 42 0.40 -2.97 23.78
C ASP A 42 0.10 -3.05 22.26
N LEU A 43 0.35 -1.96 21.51
CA LEU A 43 0.03 -1.85 20.10
C LEU A 43 0.53 -3.07 19.28
N LEU A 44 1.80 -3.46 19.49
CA LEU A 44 2.40 -4.59 18.77
C LEU A 44 1.71 -5.91 19.12
N MET A 45 1.48 -6.17 20.41
CA MET A 45 0.81 -7.39 20.86
C MET A 45 -0.63 -7.47 20.34
N ASN A 46 -1.37 -6.38 20.44
CA ASN A 46 -2.73 -6.29 19.90
C ASN A 46 -2.76 -6.56 18.39
N LEU A 47 -1.79 -6.02 17.65
CA LEU A 47 -1.64 -6.25 16.20
C LEU A 47 -1.40 -7.75 15.91
N LEU A 48 -0.48 -8.39 16.63
CA LEU A 48 -0.18 -9.82 16.49
C LEU A 48 -1.40 -10.70 16.80
N VAL A 49 -2.12 -10.40 17.88
CA VAL A 49 -3.35 -11.13 18.25
C VAL A 49 -4.42 -11.02 17.15
N ILE A 50 -4.63 -9.83 16.59
CA ILE A 50 -5.62 -9.62 15.54
C ILE A 50 -5.21 -10.36 14.26
N ILE A 51 -3.94 -10.27 13.87
CA ILE A 51 -3.42 -10.99 12.70
C ILE A 51 -3.54 -12.51 12.91
N ALA A 52 -3.25 -13.03 14.12
CA ALA A 52 -3.40 -14.43 14.46
C ALA A 52 -4.86 -14.91 14.29
N ARG A 53 -5.81 -14.12 14.76
CA ARG A 53 -7.26 -14.39 14.58
C ARG A 53 -7.69 -14.39 13.12
N ILE A 54 -7.22 -13.42 12.33
CA ILE A 54 -7.53 -13.33 10.90
C ILE A 54 -6.86 -14.47 10.14
N GLY A 55 -5.56 -14.68 10.34
CA GLY A 55 -4.76 -15.68 9.66
C GLY A 55 -5.03 -17.12 10.11
N ARG A 56 -5.80 -17.30 11.21
CA ARG A 56 -6.09 -18.62 11.81
C ARG A 56 -4.82 -19.40 12.15
N MET A 57 -3.87 -18.72 12.77
CA MET A 57 -2.57 -19.27 13.16
C MET A 57 -2.26 -18.95 14.62
N PRO A 58 -1.45 -19.79 15.30
CA PRO A 58 -0.90 -19.47 16.61
C PRO A 58 -0.09 -18.16 16.57
N ILE A 59 -0.07 -17.42 17.68
CA ILE A 59 0.64 -16.15 17.77
C ILE A 59 2.15 -16.29 17.54
N ASP A 60 2.74 -17.39 18.00
CA ASP A 60 4.15 -17.69 17.80
C ASP A 60 4.51 -17.84 16.30
N ASP A 61 3.62 -18.47 15.53
CA ASP A 61 3.78 -18.61 14.08
C ASP A 61 3.63 -17.24 13.39
N ILE A 62 2.69 -16.42 13.83
CA ILE A 62 2.53 -15.05 13.32
C ILE A 62 3.79 -14.23 13.55
N ALA A 63 4.41 -14.34 14.71
CA ALA A 63 5.63 -13.59 15.06
C ALA A 63 6.86 -14.05 14.25
N ARG A 64 6.91 -15.33 13.86
CA ARG A 64 8.07 -15.92 13.15
C ARG A 64 7.91 -15.99 11.65
N MET A 65 6.69 -16.10 11.15
CA MET A 65 6.41 -16.32 9.73
C MET A 65 6.04 -15.02 9.02
N GLY A 66 6.35 -14.94 7.74
CA GLY A 66 5.97 -13.81 6.90
C GLY A 66 4.49 -13.84 6.48
N VAL A 67 4.00 -12.69 6.01
CA VAL A 67 2.60 -12.46 5.62
C VAL A 67 2.07 -13.46 4.57
N SER A 68 2.93 -14.02 3.73
CA SER A 68 2.53 -15.07 2.76
C SER A 68 1.98 -16.32 3.46
N GLN A 69 2.55 -16.68 4.61
CA GLN A 69 2.09 -17.81 5.40
C GLN A 69 0.74 -17.52 6.08
N TRP A 70 0.52 -16.29 6.52
CA TRP A 70 -0.76 -15.86 7.11
C TRP A 70 -1.88 -15.95 6.06
N ILE A 71 -1.63 -15.46 4.85
CA ILE A 71 -2.58 -15.54 3.73
C ILE A 71 -2.81 -17.00 3.31
N ARG A 72 -1.76 -17.81 3.26
CA ARG A 72 -1.88 -19.25 2.98
C ARG A 72 -2.79 -19.94 4.00
N SER A 73 -2.53 -19.73 5.28
CA SER A 73 -3.33 -20.34 6.36
C SER A 73 -4.80 -19.93 6.26
N LEU A 74 -5.08 -18.65 6.02
CA LEU A 74 -6.43 -18.13 5.83
C LEU A 74 -7.14 -18.79 4.65
N LEU A 75 -6.50 -18.88 3.48
CA LEU A 75 -7.07 -19.52 2.30
C LEU A 75 -7.31 -21.01 2.53
N TYR A 76 -6.36 -21.72 3.14
CA TYR A 76 -6.50 -23.15 3.45
C TYR A 76 -7.61 -23.40 4.46
N TYR A 77 -7.76 -22.55 5.47
CA TYR A 77 -8.88 -22.60 6.40
C TYR A 77 -10.21 -22.46 5.68
N GLU A 78 -10.34 -21.51 4.77
CA GLU A 78 -11.57 -21.28 4.02
C GLU A 78 -11.88 -22.39 3.02
N HIS A 79 -10.88 -23.04 2.42
CA HIS A 79 -11.08 -24.26 1.63
C HIS A 79 -11.67 -25.38 2.48
N ARG A 80 -11.06 -25.66 3.64
CA ARG A 80 -11.56 -26.69 4.57
C ARG A 80 -12.96 -26.41 5.07
N LYS A 81 -13.24 -25.16 5.45
CA LYS A 81 -14.57 -24.73 5.91
C LYS A 81 -15.66 -24.94 4.84
N ARG A 82 -15.31 -24.83 3.58
CA ARG A 82 -16.23 -25.06 2.44
C ARG A 82 -16.22 -26.48 1.91
N ASN A 83 -15.48 -27.37 2.53
CA ASN A 83 -15.24 -28.73 2.05
C ASN A 83 -14.78 -28.75 0.57
N ALA A 84 -13.94 -27.78 0.20
CA ALA A 84 -13.39 -27.61 -1.14
C ALA A 84 -11.93 -28.07 -1.18
N LEU A 85 -11.55 -28.80 -2.21
CA LEU A 85 -10.17 -29.23 -2.40
C LEU A 85 -9.25 -28.03 -2.63
N ILE A 86 -8.07 -28.08 -2.01
CA ILE A 86 -6.99 -27.13 -2.27
C ILE A 86 -6.33 -27.57 -3.58
N PRO A 87 -6.28 -26.71 -4.61
CA PRO A 87 -5.69 -27.09 -5.89
C PRO A 87 -4.19 -27.34 -5.74
N LYS A 88 -3.67 -28.33 -6.45
CA LYS A 88 -2.24 -28.59 -6.54
C LYS A 88 -1.57 -27.50 -7.39
N ARG A 89 -0.32 -27.24 -7.08
CA ARG A 89 0.48 -26.23 -7.81
C ARG A 89 0.58 -26.56 -9.30
N GLU A 90 0.78 -27.82 -9.64
CA GLU A 90 0.89 -28.29 -11.03
C GLU A 90 -0.41 -28.05 -11.81
N GLU A 91 -1.57 -28.15 -11.18
CA GLU A 91 -2.87 -27.86 -11.80
C GLU A 91 -3.02 -26.36 -12.13
N LEU A 92 -2.54 -25.50 -11.22
CA LEU A 92 -2.53 -24.05 -11.45
C LEU A 92 -1.53 -23.69 -12.55
N GLN A 93 -0.34 -24.31 -12.56
CA GLN A 93 0.69 -24.06 -13.57
C GLN A 93 0.24 -24.44 -14.98
N LYS A 94 -0.41 -25.59 -15.17
CA LYS A 94 -0.98 -25.99 -16.47
C LYS A 94 -1.92 -24.94 -17.06
N ARG A 95 -2.65 -24.20 -16.21
CA ARG A 95 -3.53 -23.11 -16.65
C ARG A 95 -2.78 -21.80 -16.97
N THR A 96 -1.49 -21.73 -16.66
CA THR A 96 -0.62 -20.61 -17.01
C THR A 96 0.18 -20.85 -18.29
N GLU A 97 0.20 -22.07 -18.83
CA GLU A 97 0.90 -22.40 -20.07
C GLU A 97 0.38 -21.53 -21.23
N GLY A 98 1.30 -20.99 -22.02
CA GLY A 98 1.00 -20.06 -23.12
C GLY A 98 0.68 -18.62 -22.70
N VAL A 99 0.85 -18.27 -21.42
CA VAL A 99 0.81 -16.87 -20.96
C VAL A 99 2.20 -16.27 -21.21
N MET A 100 2.37 -15.59 -22.33
CA MET A 100 3.51 -14.70 -22.52
C MET A 100 3.19 -13.38 -21.81
N SER A 101 3.92 -13.09 -20.75
CA SER A 101 3.95 -11.74 -20.18
C SER A 101 4.92 -10.90 -21.03
N ASP A 102 4.41 -9.89 -21.73
CA ASP A 102 5.21 -8.96 -22.54
C ASP A 102 6.18 -8.10 -21.74
N ALA A 103 6.30 -8.31 -20.44
CA ALA A 103 7.04 -7.42 -19.57
C ALA A 103 8.00 -8.13 -18.64
N VAL A 104 9.16 -8.53 -19.14
CA VAL A 104 10.34 -8.76 -18.30
C VAL A 104 10.98 -7.40 -18.00
N ILE A 105 10.55 -6.74 -16.92
CA ILE A 105 11.24 -5.56 -16.38
C ILE A 105 11.81 -5.95 -15.02
N LYS A 106 13.13 -5.95 -14.89
CA LYS A 106 13.86 -6.22 -13.65
C LYS A 106 13.44 -7.55 -12.97
N ASP A 107 13.57 -8.65 -13.68
CA ASP A 107 13.24 -10.01 -13.18
C ASP A 107 11.78 -10.25 -12.75
N LYS A 108 10.87 -9.33 -13.04
CA LYS A 108 9.44 -9.52 -12.82
C LYS A 108 8.77 -10.05 -14.07
N LYS A 109 8.02 -11.14 -13.92
CA LYS A 109 7.33 -11.83 -15.01
C LYS A 109 6.07 -11.09 -15.52
N TYR A 110 5.72 -9.93 -14.96
CA TYR A 110 4.57 -9.13 -15.38
C TYR A 110 4.74 -7.65 -15.04
N ARG A 111 4.02 -6.79 -15.77
CA ARG A 111 4.07 -5.33 -15.62
C ARG A 111 3.34 -4.90 -14.33
N GLY A 112 4.00 -4.12 -13.48
CA GLY A 112 3.47 -3.58 -12.23
C GLY A 112 2.45 -2.45 -12.43
N GLY A 113 2.22 -1.67 -11.34
CA GLY A 113 1.35 -0.50 -11.36
C GLY A 113 1.84 0.60 -12.31
N LEU A 114 0.92 1.47 -12.70
CA LEU A 114 1.22 2.65 -13.50
C LEU A 114 1.85 3.73 -12.62
N VAL A 115 2.92 4.34 -13.12
CA VAL A 115 3.42 5.62 -12.59
C VAL A 115 3.47 6.59 -13.76
N VAL A 116 2.64 7.62 -13.70
CA VAL A 116 2.55 8.68 -14.71
C VAL A 116 3.79 9.57 -14.59
N GLU A 117 4.27 10.11 -15.71
CA GLU A 117 5.36 11.07 -15.68
C GLU A 117 4.92 12.34 -14.94
N PRO A 118 5.72 12.84 -13.97
CA PRO A 118 5.39 14.07 -13.28
C PRO A 118 5.57 15.27 -14.20
N LYS A 119 4.64 16.24 -14.12
CA LYS A 119 4.84 17.56 -14.70
C LYS A 119 5.79 18.35 -13.81
N GLU A 120 7.04 18.46 -14.21
CA GLU A 120 8.10 19.11 -13.44
C GLU A 120 7.75 20.57 -13.11
N GLY A 121 8.10 20.99 -11.89
CA GLY A 121 7.92 22.38 -11.46
C GLY A 121 7.25 22.53 -10.10
N ILE A 122 6.88 23.77 -9.80
CA ILE A 122 6.20 24.18 -8.57
C ILE A 122 4.72 24.38 -8.91
N HIS A 123 3.85 23.63 -8.23
CA HIS A 123 2.43 23.67 -8.46
C HIS A 123 1.70 24.05 -7.16
N PHE A 124 0.93 25.13 -7.19
CA PHE A 124 0.11 25.57 -6.05
C PHE A 124 -1.28 24.93 -6.09
N LYS A 125 -1.91 24.82 -4.91
CA LYS A 125 -3.27 24.28 -4.72
C LYS A 125 -3.42 22.87 -5.32
N VAL A 126 -2.59 21.94 -4.85
CA VAL A 126 -2.61 20.55 -5.34
C VAL A 126 -3.42 19.67 -4.41
N VAL A 127 -4.39 18.94 -4.95
CA VAL A 127 -5.13 17.91 -4.22
C VAL A 127 -4.60 16.55 -4.63
N VAL A 128 -4.28 15.71 -3.63
CA VAL A 128 -3.89 14.32 -3.83
C VAL A 128 -5.09 13.45 -3.53
N MET A 129 -5.53 12.72 -4.55
CA MET A 129 -6.58 11.72 -4.43
C MET A 129 -5.97 10.32 -4.40
N ASP A 130 -6.47 9.44 -3.55
CA ASP A 130 -5.96 8.08 -3.37
C ASP A 130 -7.09 7.05 -3.45
N PHE A 131 -6.84 5.94 -4.14
CA PHE A 131 -7.79 4.85 -4.21
C PHE A 131 -7.75 4.00 -2.94
N ALA A 132 -8.85 3.94 -2.21
CA ALA A 132 -8.94 3.19 -0.97
C ALA A 132 -8.72 1.68 -1.19
N SER A 133 -7.51 1.20 -0.90
CA SER A 133 -7.11 -0.21 -1.10
C SER A 133 -7.36 -0.69 -2.55
N LEU A 134 -6.75 -0.03 -3.55
CA LEU A 134 -7.00 -0.23 -4.97
C LEU A 134 -6.98 -1.72 -5.38
N TYR A 135 -5.87 -2.43 -5.18
CA TYR A 135 -5.77 -3.83 -5.60
C TYR A 135 -6.75 -4.77 -4.90
N PRO A 136 -6.96 -4.71 -3.57
CA PRO A 136 -8.02 -5.45 -2.91
C PRO A 136 -9.42 -5.15 -3.45
N SER A 137 -9.71 -3.90 -3.78
CA SER A 137 -10.98 -3.49 -4.40
C SER A 137 -11.16 -4.09 -5.79
N ILE A 138 -10.13 -4.06 -6.62
CA ILE A 138 -10.11 -4.66 -7.94
C ILE A 138 -10.28 -6.19 -7.86
N ILE A 139 -9.57 -6.86 -6.96
CA ILE A 139 -9.69 -8.30 -6.73
C ILE A 139 -11.15 -8.66 -6.43
N LYS A 140 -11.81 -7.88 -5.58
CA LYS A 140 -13.23 -8.06 -5.24
C LYS A 140 -14.14 -7.83 -6.45
N VAL A 141 -14.07 -6.63 -7.05
CA VAL A 141 -15.02 -6.18 -8.08
C VAL A 141 -14.90 -6.98 -9.37
N ARG A 142 -13.68 -7.33 -9.77
CA ARG A 142 -13.39 -8.11 -10.98
C ARG A 142 -13.32 -9.60 -10.73
N ASN A 143 -13.65 -10.06 -9.53
CA ASN A 143 -13.64 -11.48 -9.17
C ASN A 143 -12.32 -12.20 -9.50
N LEU A 144 -11.18 -11.57 -9.12
CA LEU A 144 -9.86 -12.07 -9.46
C LEU A 144 -9.38 -13.10 -8.43
N SER A 145 -9.29 -14.34 -8.85
CA SER A 145 -8.84 -15.48 -8.05
C SER A 145 -8.22 -16.55 -8.93
N TYR A 146 -7.41 -17.41 -8.35
CA TYR A 146 -6.84 -18.56 -9.07
C TYR A 146 -7.91 -19.53 -9.61
N GLU A 147 -9.16 -19.50 -9.08
CA GLU A 147 -10.27 -20.33 -9.59
C GLU A 147 -11.03 -19.64 -10.73
N THR A 148 -11.04 -18.32 -10.78
CA THR A 148 -11.93 -17.53 -11.64
C THR A 148 -11.27 -16.91 -12.85
N VAL A 149 -10.00 -16.51 -12.73
CA VAL A 149 -9.24 -16.02 -13.88
C VAL A 149 -8.89 -17.19 -14.79
N ARG A 150 -9.15 -17.06 -16.10
CA ARG A 150 -8.99 -18.13 -17.11
C ARG A 150 -9.77 -19.40 -16.76
N CYS A 151 -10.99 -19.26 -16.28
CA CYS A 151 -11.88 -20.39 -16.04
C CYS A 151 -12.19 -21.16 -17.34
N SER A 152 -12.62 -22.41 -17.22
CA SER A 152 -12.89 -23.30 -18.36
C SER A 152 -14.23 -23.07 -19.08
N HIS A 153 -15.06 -22.12 -18.61
CA HIS A 153 -16.36 -21.86 -19.22
C HIS A 153 -16.19 -21.00 -20.49
N GLU A 154 -16.65 -21.49 -21.63
CA GLU A 154 -16.53 -20.79 -22.91
C GLU A 154 -17.23 -19.41 -22.90
N GLU A 155 -18.42 -19.33 -22.33
CA GLU A 155 -19.18 -18.08 -22.21
C GLU A 155 -18.50 -17.01 -21.35
N CYS A 156 -17.57 -17.38 -20.48
CA CYS A 156 -16.83 -16.45 -19.65
C CYS A 156 -15.69 -15.75 -20.44
N LYS A 157 -15.26 -16.30 -21.57
CA LYS A 157 -14.19 -15.72 -22.38
C LYS A 157 -14.48 -14.29 -22.87
N LYS A 158 -15.76 -13.95 -23.01
CA LYS A 158 -16.20 -12.57 -23.34
C LYS A 158 -15.96 -11.55 -22.23
N ASN A 159 -15.80 -12.02 -20.96
CA ASN A 159 -15.54 -11.15 -19.82
C ASN A 159 -14.04 -10.89 -19.66
N THR A 160 -13.49 -10.16 -20.61
CA THR A 160 -12.05 -9.90 -20.77
C THR A 160 -11.52 -8.95 -19.71
N VAL A 161 -10.26 -9.15 -19.34
CA VAL A 161 -9.50 -8.26 -18.46
C VAL A 161 -8.77 -7.23 -19.34
N PRO A 162 -8.96 -5.92 -19.11
CA PRO A 162 -8.31 -4.88 -19.90
C PRO A 162 -6.78 -5.06 -19.99
N GLN A 163 -6.19 -4.76 -21.13
CA GLN A 163 -4.75 -4.82 -21.40
C GLN A 163 -4.13 -6.22 -21.22
N THR A 164 -4.92 -7.29 -21.26
CA THR A 164 -4.45 -8.67 -21.17
C THR A 164 -5.28 -9.57 -22.10
N ASN A 165 -4.82 -10.80 -22.28
CA ASN A 165 -5.59 -11.86 -22.94
C ASN A 165 -6.34 -12.76 -21.93
N HIS A 166 -6.54 -12.28 -20.69
CA HIS A 166 -7.24 -13.00 -19.66
C HIS A 166 -8.73 -12.66 -19.65
N TRP A 167 -9.51 -13.55 -19.02
CA TRP A 167 -10.93 -13.36 -18.74
C TRP A 167 -11.23 -13.80 -17.30
N THR A 168 -12.36 -13.36 -16.77
CA THR A 168 -12.82 -13.75 -15.44
C THR A 168 -14.15 -14.48 -15.49
N CYS A 169 -14.35 -15.36 -14.53
CA CYS A 169 -15.56 -16.16 -14.41
C CYS A 169 -16.76 -15.29 -13.97
N SER A 170 -17.88 -15.42 -14.69
CA SER A 170 -19.17 -14.81 -14.32
C SER A 170 -20.12 -15.81 -13.62
N LYS A 171 -19.78 -17.11 -13.56
CA LYS A 171 -20.64 -18.16 -13.01
C LYS A 171 -20.40 -18.45 -11.54
N LYS A 172 -19.20 -18.22 -11.04
CA LYS A 172 -18.83 -18.49 -9.64
C LYS A 172 -17.94 -17.37 -9.10
N ASN A 173 -18.03 -17.14 -7.80
CA ASN A 173 -17.14 -16.22 -7.09
C ASN A 173 -15.89 -16.98 -6.63
N GLY A 174 -14.72 -16.36 -6.86
CA GLY A 174 -13.44 -16.91 -6.45
C GLY A 174 -13.17 -16.68 -4.96
N LEU A 175 -12.50 -17.64 -4.34
CA LEU A 175 -12.22 -17.62 -2.91
C LEU A 175 -11.37 -16.41 -2.49
N THR A 176 -10.33 -16.10 -3.27
CA THR A 176 -9.50 -14.92 -3.02
C THR A 176 -10.33 -13.64 -3.09
N ALA A 177 -11.20 -13.50 -4.10
CA ALA A 177 -12.04 -12.32 -4.28
C ALA A 177 -13.03 -12.14 -3.12
N ILE A 178 -13.65 -13.24 -2.63
CA ILE A 178 -14.53 -13.21 -1.48
C ILE A 178 -13.78 -12.79 -0.21
N ILE A 179 -12.65 -13.44 0.09
CA ILE A 179 -11.93 -13.23 1.36
C ILE A 179 -11.31 -11.83 1.39
N ILE A 180 -10.52 -11.49 0.37
CA ILE A 180 -9.85 -10.20 0.29
C ILE A 180 -10.86 -9.06 0.19
N GLY A 181 -11.94 -9.27 -0.57
CA GLY A 181 -13.06 -8.34 -0.63
C GLY A 181 -13.72 -8.09 0.71
N SER A 182 -14.02 -9.15 1.48
CA SER A 182 -14.62 -9.04 2.82
C SER A 182 -13.69 -8.32 3.81
N LEU A 183 -12.40 -8.67 3.82
CA LEU A 183 -11.42 -7.99 4.68
C LEU A 183 -11.25 -6.51 4.30
N ARG A 184 -11.28 -6.20 3.00
CA ARG A 184 -11.26 -4.82 2.49
C ARG A 184 -12.47 -4.04 2.97
N ASP A 185 -13.67 -4.61 2.86
CA ASP A 185 -14.89 -3.95 3.29
C ASP A 185 -14.90 -3.71 4.80
N LEU A 186 -14.51 -4.70 5.60
CA LEU A 186 -14.32 -4.52 7.04
C LEU A 186 -13.36 -3.37 7.35
N ARG A 187 -12.25 -3.29 6.64
CA ARG A 187 -11.29 -2.21 6.85
C ARG A 187 -11.84 -0.85 6.45
N VAL A 188 -12.32 -0.71 5.22
CA VAL A 188 -12.65 0.59 4.63
C VAL A 188 -13.99 1.10 5.16
N ASN A 189 -15.01 0.26 5.14
CA ASN A 189 -16.38 0.69 5.45
C ASN A 189 -16.68 0.70 6.96
N TYR A 190 -15.87 -0.01 7.77
CA TYR A 190 -16.13 -0.14 9.20
C TYR A 190 -14.98 0.39 10.05
N TYR A 191 -13.86 -0.30 10.13
CA TYR A 191 -12.81 0.05 11.09
C TYR A 191 -12.10 1.37 10.82
N LYS A 192 -11.79 1.69 9.56
CA LYS A 192 -11.20 2.99 9.18
C LYS A 192 -12.16 4.15 9.46
N SER A 193 -13.45 3.95 9.27
CA SER A 193 -14.47 4.95 9.57
C SER A 193 -14.63 5.15 11.07
N LEU A 194 -14.74 4.06 11.85
CA LEU A 194 -14.88 4.12 13.30
C LEU A 194 -13.65 4.76 13.99
N SER A 195 -12.44 4.46 13.53
CA SER A 195 -11.22 5.04 14.10
C SER A 195 -11.13 6.57 14.01
N LYS A 196 -11.97 7.19 13.18
CA LYS A 196 -12.05 8.65 12.99
C LYS A 196 -13.24 9.31 13.68
N LYS A 197 -14.16 8.53 14.31
CA LYS A 197 -15.36 9.09 14.96
C LYS A 197 -15.02 9.80 16.24
N GLU A 198 -15.34 11.08 16.32
CA GLU A 198 -15.11 11.92 17.51
C GLU A 198 -16.00 11.53 18.71
N THR A 199 -17.14 10.86 18.47
CA THR A 199 -18.06 10.38 19.51
C THR A 199 -17.51 9.20 20.32
N LEU A 200 -16.41 8.58 19.91
CA LEU A 200 -15.77 7.45 20.58
C LEU A 200 -14.66 7.93 21.51
N THR A 201 -14.37 7.14 22.56
CA THR A 201 -13.23 7.38 23.44
C THR A 201 -11.91 7.20 22.68
N ASP A 202 -10.83 7.78 23.19
CA ASP A 202 -9.49 7.62 22.59
C ASP A 202 -9.06 6.15 22.55
N GLU A 203 -9.36 5.41 23.60
CA GLU A 203 -9.08 3.97 23.68
C GLU A 203 -9.82 3.18 22.62
N GLN A 204 -11.11 3.44 22.42
CA GLN A 204 -11.91 2.80 21.37
C GLN A 204 -11.37 3.14 19.96
N ARG A 205 -11.04 4.41 19.71
CA ARG A 205 -10.44 4.84 18.44
C ARG A 205 -9.12 4.14 18.18
N GLN A 206 -8.30 4.00 19.22
CA GLN A 206 -7.03 3.28 19.14
C GLN A 206 -7.24 1.80 18.79
N GLN A 207 -8.17 1.11 19.46
CA GLN A 207 -8.49 -0.29 19.14
C GLN A 207 -8.91 -0.45 17.69
N TYR A 208 -9.82 0.39 17.18
CA TYR A 208 -10.24 0.33 15.79
C TYR A 208 -9.10 0.66 14.80
N THR A 209 -8.21 1.56 15.19
CA THR A 209 -6.99 1.87 14.43
C THR A 209 -6.10 0.63 14.32
N VAL A 210 -5.86 -0.10 15.41
CA VAL A 210 -5.07 -1.34 15.41
C VAL A 210 -5.67 -2.39 14.48
N VAL A 211 -6.98 -2.61 14.54
CA VAL A 211 -7.67 -3.55 13.64
C VAL A 211 -7.53 -3.11 12.18
N SER A 212 -7.75 -1.83 11.89
CA SER A 212 -7.60 -1.27 10.54
C SER A 212 -6.18 -1.44 10.00
N GLN A 213 -5.15 -1.27 10.84
CA GLN A 213 -3.74 -1.48 10.47
C GLN A 213 -3.42 -2.97 10.23
N ALA A 214 -3.90 -3.88 11.06
CA ALA A 214 -3.74 -5.32 10.85
C ALA A 214 -4.33 -5.76 9.52
N LEU A 215 -5.56 -5.32 9.22
CA LEU A 215 -6.20 -5.58 7.93
C LEU A 215 -5.40 -4.98 6.77
N LYS A 216 -4.84 -3.77 6.91
CA LYS A 216 -4.02 -3.12 5.89
C LYS A 216 -2.78 -3.95 5.52
N VAL A 217 -2.11 -4.54 6.50
CA VAL A 217 -0.92 -5.38 6.26
C VAL A 217 -1.29 -6.58 5.38
N ILE A 218 -2.35 -7.31 5.71
CA ILE A 218 -2.81 -8.47 4.95
C ILE A 218 -3.25 -8.07 3.55
N LEU A 219 -4.05 -7.01 3.43
CA LEU A 219 -4.59 -6.53 2.15
C LEU A 219 -3.50 -6.03 1.20
N ASN A 220 -2.51 -5.29 1.71
CA ASN A 220 -1.41 -4.80 0.87
C ASN A 220 -0.52 -5.91 0.35
N ALA A 221 -0.37 -7.01 1.11
CA ALA A 221 0.43 -8.15 0.71
C ALA A 221 -0.31 -9.12 -0.21
N SER A 222 -1.66 -9.15 -0.18
CA SER A 222 -2.48 -10.16 -0.84
C SER A 222 -2.21 -10.30 -2.34
N TYR A 223 -2.08 -9.18 -3.05
CA TYR A 223 -1.74 -9.16 -4.47
C TYR A 223 -0.32 -9.70 -4.74
N GLY A 224 0.68 -9.21 -3.98
CA GLY A 224 2.08 -9.61 -4.15
C GLY A 224 2.30 -11.09 -3.88
N VAL A 225 1.57 -11.66 -2.93
CA VAL A 225 1.63 -13.08 -2.58
C VAL A 225 1.09 -13.96 -3.72
N MET A 226 0.00 -13.58 -4.39
CA MET A 226 -0.53 -14.32 -5.55
C MET A 226 0.45 -14.37 -6.72
N GLY A 227 1.30 -13.35 -6.86
CA GLY A 227 2.35 -13.25 -7.89
C GLY A 227 3.71 -13.80 -7.47
N ALA A 228 3.85 -14.36 -6.28
CA ALA A 228 5.11 -14.92 -5.77
C ALA A 228 5.21 -16.43 -6.06
N GLU A 229 6.22 -16.85 -6.81
CA GLU A 229 6.40 -18.26 -7.22
C GLU A 229 6.51 -19.24 -6.05
N ILE A 230 7.03 -18.79 -4.91
CA ILE A 230 7.14 -19.63 -3.70
C ILE A 230 5.78 -19.90 -3.04
N PHE A 231 4.73 -19.15 -3.41
CA PHE A 231 3.42 -19.30 -2.82
C PHE A 231 2.71 -20.55 -3.36
N PRO A 232 2.14 -21.41 -2.52
CA PRO A 232 1.49 -22.64 -2.98
C PRO A 232 0.32 -22.44 -3.96
N LEU A 233 -0.43 -21.36 -3.79
CA LEU A 233 -1.53 -20.97 -4.68
C LEU A 233 -1.10 -19.86 -5.67
N TYR A 234 0.19 -19.85 -6.04
CA TYR A 234 0.72 -18.96 -7.06
C TYR A 234 -0.04 -19.12 -8.37
N PHE A 235 -0.53 -18.00 -8.89
CA PHE A 235 -1.25 -17.95 -10.15
C PHE A 235 -1.00 -16.63 -10.85
N LEU A 236 0.00 -16.59 -11.71
CA LEU A 236 0.45 -15.39 -12.43
C LEU A 236 -0.68 -14.63 -13.13
N PRO A 237 -1.63 -15.28 -13.84
CA PRO A 237 -2.70 -14.57 -14.53
C PRO A 237 -3.57 -13.71 -13.60
N ALA A 238 -3.78 -14.11 -12.34
CA ALA A 238 -4.56 -13.31 -11.39
C ALA A 238 -3.78 -12.08 -10.92
N ALA A 239 -2.48 -12.21 -10.71
CA ALA A 239 -1.61 -11.08 -10.34
C ALA A 239 -1.49 -10.09 -11.50
N GLU A 240 -1.29 -10.57 -12.72
CA GLU A 240 -1.23 -9.75 -13.93
C GLU A 240 -2.56 -9.03 -14.19
N ALA A 241 -3.68 -9.74 -14.09
CA ALA A 241 -5.01 -9.16 -14.19
C ALA A 241 -5.24 -8.03 -13.19
N THR A 242 -4.79 -8.22 -11.94
CA THR A 242 -4.94 -7.21 -10.88
C THR A 242 -4.23 -5.91 -11.23
N THR A 243 -2.97 -5.98 -11.69
CA THR A 243 -2.23 -4.78 -12.07
C THR A 243 -2.71 -4.16 -13.38
N ALA A 244 -3.15 -4.97 -14.33
CA ALA A 244 -3.69 -4.49 -15.60
C ALA A 244 -4.99 -3.70 -15.38
N VAL A 245 -5.92 -4.22 -14.57
CA VAL A 245 -7.12 -3.47 -14.18
C VAL A 245 -6.77 -2.21 -13.41
N GLY A 246 -5.77 -2.27 -12.50
CA GLY A 246 -5.30 -1.09 -11.76
C GLY A 246 -4.80 0.02 -12.69
N ARG A 247 -3.95 -0.33 -13.66
CA ARG A 247 -3.48 0.62 -14.68
C ARG A 247 -4.63 1.20 -15.51
N HIS A 248 -5.56 0.35 -15.91
CA HIS A 248 -6.74 0.78 -16.67
C HIS A 248 -7.60 1.75 -15.87
N THR A 249 -7.91 1.45 -14.60
CA THR A 249 -8.67 2.32 -13.70
C THR A 249 -8.03 3.70 -13.57
N ILE A 250 -6.71 3.76 -13.33
CA ILE A 250 -6.00 5.04 -13.21
C ILE A 250 -6.05 5.83 -14.51
N LEU A 251 -5.79 5.19 -15.67
CA LEU A 251 -5.82 5.87 -16.97
C LEU A 251 -7.20 6.42 -17.31
N GLU A 252 -8.26 5.66 -17.07
CA GLU A 252 -9.63 6.13 -17.29
C GLU A 252 -9.99 7.28 -16.34
N THR A 253 -9.56 7.21 -15.07
CA THR A 253 -9.76 8.32 -14.12
C THR A 253 -9.04 9.59 -14.55
N ILE A 254 -7.80 9.47 -15.06
CA ILE A 254 -7.06 10.62 -15.61
C ILE A 254 -7.82 11.24 -16.79
N LYS A 255 -8.27 10.43 -17.75
CA LYS A 255 -9.06 10.93 -18.90
C LYS A 255 -10.35 11.64 -18.44
N LYS A 256 -11.00 11.13 -17.38
CA LYS A 256 -12.19 11.78 -16.81
C LYS A 256 -11.84 13.12 -16.16
N CYS A 257 -10.74 13.20 -15.42
CA CYS A 257 -10.25 14.46 -14.86
C CYS A 257 -10.03 15.50 -15.98
N GLU A 258 -9.28 15.11 -17.02
CA GLU A 258 -8.97 15.98 -18.16
C GLU A 258 -10.25 16.40 -18.93
N GLY A 259 -11.19 15.46 -19.10
CA GLY A 259 -12.48 15.71 -19.78
C GLY A 259 -13.39 16.72 -19.07
N ILE A 260 -13.19 16.96 -17.78
CA ILE A 260 -13.89 18.00 -16.99
C ILE A 260 -13.00 19.20 -16.65
N GLY A 261 -11.87 19.35 -17.35
CA GLY A 261 -10.98 20.50 -17.24
C GLY A 261 -10.03 20.48 -16.03
N ILE A 262 -9.82 19.32 -15.38
CA ILE A 262 -8.85 19.17 -14.29
C ILE A 262 -7.49 18.77 -14.88
N GLU A 263 -6.46 19.53 -14.57
CA GLU A 263 -5.08 19.19 -14.92
C GLU A 263 -4.53 18.14 -13.96
N VAL A 264 -4.11 16.96 -14.48
CA VAL A 264 -3.40 15.94 -13.72
C VAL A 264 -1.90 16.19 -13.83
N LEU A 265 -1.24 16.37 -12.69
CA LEU A 265 0.19 16.68 -12.58
C LEU A 265 1.07 15.44 -12.48
N TYR A 266 0.59 14.43 -11.75
CA TYR A 266 1.34 13.21 -11.45
C TYR A 266 0.39 12.08 -11.02
N GLY A 267 0.81 10.82 -11.19
CA GLY A 267 0.10 9.66 -10.68
C GLY A 267 1.07 8.56 -10.25
N ASP A 268 0.84 7.98 -9.07
CA ASP A 268 1.70 6.93 -8.51
C ASP A 268 0.89 5.74 -8.01
N THR A 269 0.75 4.74 -8.85
CA THR A 269 0.15 3.42 -8.56
C THR A 269 -1.32 3.46 -8.14
N ASP A 270 -1.68 4.22 -7.14
CA ASP A 270 -3.01 4.34 -6.53
C ASP A 270 -3.39 5.78 -6.19
N SER A 271 -2.52 6.75 -6.49
CA SER A 271 -2.76 8.17 -6.21
C SER A 271 -2.65 9.06 -7.45
N LEU A 272 -3.42 10.15 -7.45
CA LEU A 272 -3.43 11.18 -8.49
C LEU A 272 -3.24 12.56 -7.86
N PHE A 273 -2.33 13.34 -8.41
CA PHE A 273 -2.06 14.74 -8.05
C PHE A 273 -2.76 15.64 -9.05
N ILE A 274 -3.77 16.37 -8.63
CA ILE A 274 -4.58 17.23 -9.48
C ILE A 274 -4.44 18.69 -9.06
N LYS A 275 -4.38 19.57 -10.05
CA LYS A 275 -4.12 20.99 -9.84
C LYS A 275 -5.41 21.78 -9.70
N ASN A 276 -5.54 22.49 -8.58
CA ASN A 276 -6.58 23.48 -8.30
C ASN A 276 -8.01 23.05 -8.72
N PRO A 277 -8.47 21.82 -8.35
CA PRO A 277 -9.83 21.39 -8.67
C PRO A 277 -10.84 22.13 -7.80
N THR A 278 -12.07 22.30 -8.31
CA THR A 278 -13.22 22.71 -7.47
C THR A 278 -13.76 21.52 -6.68
N GLU A 279 -14.51 21.78 -5.61
CA GLU A 279 -15.16 20.70 -4.84
C GLU A 279 -16.15 19.89 -5.69
N GLU A 280 -16.90 20.56 -6.56
CA GLU A 280 -17.82 19.90 -7.50
C GLU A 280 -17.09 18.96 -8.46
N GLN A 281 -15.95 19.40 -9.00
CA GLN A 281 -15.12 18.56 -9.86
C GLN A 281 -14.56 17.35 -9.11
N ILE A 282 -14.11 17.51 -7.85
CA ILE A 282 -13.64 16.42 -7.01
C ILE A 282 -14.75 15.39 -6.79
N GLN A 283 -15.95 15.82 -6.37
CA GLN A 283 -17.08 14.93 -6.14
C GLN A 283 -17.46 14.16 -7.40
N LYS A 284 -17.49 14.82 -8.55
CA LYS A 284 -17.78 14.19 -9.84
C LYS A 284 -16.75 13.10 -10.20
N VAL A 285 -15.47 13.33 -9.94
CA VAL A 285 -14.44 12.29 -10.18
C VAL A 285 -14.61 11.12 -9.23
N ILE A 286 -14.90 11.36 -7.94
CA ILE A 286 -15.14 10.32 -6.94
C ILE A 286 -16.33 9.45 -7.33
N GLU A 287 -17.45 10.06 -7.66
CA GLU A 287 -18.66 9.36 -8.08
C GLU A 287 -18.43 8.54 -9.35
N GLN A 288 -17.76 9.13 -10.33
CA GLN A 288 -17.48 8.46 -11.59
C GLN A 288 -16.55 7.26 -11.40
N ALA A 289 -15.51 7.37 -10.58
CA ALA A 289 -14.63 6.24 -10.25
C ALA A 289 -15.41 5.09 -9.60
N LYS A 290 -16.40 5.41 -8.76
CA LYS A 290 -17.28 4.42 -8.13
C LYS A 290 -18.21 3.75 -9.14
N ILE A 291 -18.80 4.51 -10.04
CA ILE A 291 -19.73 4.00 -11.07
C ILE A 291 -18.99 3.12 -12.08
N ASP A 292 -17.90 3.62 -12.65
CA ASP A 292 -17.21 2.96 -13.76
C ASP A 292 -16.39 1.74 -13.31
N HIS A 293 -15.80 1.80 -12.13
CA HIS A 293 -14.82 0.82 -11.67
C HIS A 293 -15.19 0.10 -10.37
N GLY A 294 -16.20 0.57 -9.64
CA GLY A 294 -16.60 0.02 -8.34
C GLY A 294 -15.57 0.22 -7.23
N VAL A 295 -14.64 1.18 -7.40
CA VAL A 295 -13.57 1.47 -6.44
C VAL A 295 -13.81 2.81 -5.76
N ASP A 296 -13.39 2.91 -4.50
CA ASP A 296 -13.53 4.14 -3.73
C ASP A 296 -12.29 5.02 -3.92
N LEU A 297 -12.51 6.27 -4.32
CA LEU A 297 -11.50 7.31 -4.43
C LEU A 297 -11.73 8.34 -3.33
N GLU A 298 -10.69 8.74 -2.63
CA GLU A 298 -10.76 9.65 -1.48
C GLU A 298 -9.73 10.78 -1.65
N ILE A 299 -9.98 11.93 -1.01
CA ILE A 299 -8.94 12.94 -0.82
C ILE A 299 -8.00 12.44 0.28
N ASP A 300 -6.73 12.22 -0.05
CA ASP A 300 -5.69 11.85 0.92
C ASP A 300 -5.11 13.11 1.57
N LYS A 301 -4.73 14.10 0.75
CA LYS A 301 -4.05 15.32 1.20
C LYS A 301 -4.37 16.50 0.29
N THR A 302 -4.24 17.69 0.88
CA THR A 302 -4.24 18.95 0.14
C THR A 302 -2.93 19.67 0.42
N TYR A 303 -2.20 19.95 -0.63
CA TYR A 303 -0.98 20.74 -0.56
C TYR A 303 -1.25 22.18 -0.98
N ARG A 304 -0.76 23.12 -0.17
CA ARG A 304 -0.66 24.51 -0.53
C ARG A 304 0.17 24.68 -1.80
N TYR A 305 1.30 23.96 -1.85
CA TYR A 305 2.08 23.77 -3.06
C TYR A 305 2.84 22.44 -3.03
N CYS A 306 3.18 21.95 -4.21
CA CYS A 306 3.97 20.74 -4.42
C CYS A 306 5.07 21.00 -5.44
N VAL A 307 6.28 20.52 -5.17
CA VAL A 307 7.41 20.56 -6.10
C VAL A 307 7.59 19.15 -6.66
N LEU A 308 7.39 19.01 -7.95
CA LEU A 308 7.59 17.77 -8.68
C LEU A 308 8.90 17.83 -9.47
N SER A 309 9.76 16.84 -9.28
CA SER A 309 10.95 16.66 -10.11
C SER A 309 10.62 15.83 -11.36
N ASN A 310 11.53 15.80 -12.31
CA ASN A 310 11.45 14.91 -13.48
C ASN A 310 11.59 13.42 -13.15
N ARG A 311 11.77 13.06 -11.87
CA ARG A 311 11.92 11.67 -11.42
C ARG A 311 10.66 11.18 -10.73
N LYS A 312 10.17 10.04 -11.18
CA LYS A 312 9.07 9.32 -10.52
C LYS A 312 9.39 9.07 -9.05
N LYS A 313 8.37 9.22 -8.19
CA LYS A 313 8.50 9.01 -6.72
C LYS A 313 9.48 9.96 -6.02
N ASN A 314 9.72 11.14 -6.59
CA ASN A 314 10.55 12.18 -6.03
C ASN A 314 9.80 13.52 -6.02
N TYR A 315 9.28 13.91 -4.86
CA TYR A 315 8.55 15.16 -4.70
C TYR A 315 8.59 15.69 -3.27
N LEU A 316 8.27 16.96 -3.14
CA LEU A 316 8.04 17.65 -1.88
C LEU A 316 6.66 18.30 -1.95
N GLY A 317 5.84 18.13 -0.92
CA GLY A 317 4.53 18.77 -0.79
C GLY A 317 4.40 19.47 0.56
N VAL A 318 3.91 20.71 0.56
CA VAL A 318 3.66 21.47 1.78
C VAL A 318 2.15 21.64 1.96
N THR A 319 1.64 21.14 3.08
CA THR A 319 0.21 21.22 3.42
C THR A 319 -0.18 22.65 3.83
N ASN A 320 -1.48 22.93 3.90
CA ASN A 320 -1.98 24.22 4.39
C ASN A 320 -1.56 24.51 5.84
N SER A 321 -1.31 23.47 6.66
CA SER A 321 -0.81 23.61 8.03
C SER A 321 0.72 23.79 8.13
N GLY A 322 1.45 23.89 7.02
CA GLY A 322 2.91 24.01 7.00
C GLY A 322 3.66 22.67 7.12
N LYS A 323 2.97 21.55 7.31
CA LYS A 323 3.64 20.25 7.35
C LYS A 323 4.23 19.90 5.99
N VAL A 324 5.52 19.51 5.98
CA VAL A 324 6.25 19.14 4.76
C VAL A 324 6.29 17.63 4.60
N ASP A 325 5.73 17.16 3.49
CA ASP A 325 5.82 15.76 3.05
C ASP A 325 6.93 15.62 2.01
N VAL A 326 7.87 14.70 2.26
CA VAL A 326 9.00 14.43 1.37
C VAL A 326 8.95 12.98 0.90
N LYS A 327 9.04 12.77 -0.40
CA LYS A 327 9.13 11.44 -1.01
C LYS A 327 10.39 11.33 -1.87
N GLY A 328 11.17 10.25 -1.65
CA GLY A 328 12.29 9.88 -2.52
C GLY A 328 13.55 10.76 -2.48
N LEU A 329 13.50 11.93 -1.84
CA LEU A 329 14.64 12.85 -1.79
C LEU A 329 15.78 12.33 -0.91
N THR A 330 17.02 12.62 -1.32
CA THR A 330 18.23 12.04 -0.73
C THR A 330 18.40 12.43 0.74
N GLY A 331 18.06 13.65 1.14
CA GLY A 331 18.18 14.10 2.54
C GLY A 331 17.40 13.29 3.57
N LYS A 332 16.36 12.56 3.14
CA LYS A 332 15.56 11.68 4.02
C LYS A 332 16.09 10.25 4.13
N LYS A 333 17.07 9.85 3.33
CA LYS A 333 17.56 8.46 3.31
C LYS A 333 18.46 8.16 4.53
N SER A 334 18.41 6.91 5.02
CA SER A 334 19.15 6.49 6.22
C SER A 334 20.67 6.64 6.08
N HIS A 335 21.21 6.36 4.90
CA HIS A 335 22.64 6.42 4.59
C HIS A 335 23.19 7.82 4.29
N THR A 336 22.34 8.87 4.33
CA THR A 336 22.80 10.24 4.11
C THR A 336 23.58 10.73 5.33
N PRO A 337 24.77 11.35 5.17
CA PRO A 337 25.56 11.91 6.26
C PRO A 337 24.76 12.90 7.13
N ALA A 338 25.07 12.95 8.44
CA ALA A 338 24.30 13.72 9.42
C ALA A 338 24.26 15.23 9.09
N PHE A 339 25.37 15.81 8.65
CA PHE A 339 25.42 17.23 8.29
C PHE A 339 24.53 17.58 7.07
N ILE A 340 24.46 16.69 6.06
CA ILE A 340 23.57 16.88 4.91
C ILE A 340 22.10 16.75 5.36
N LYS A 341 21.80 15.82 6.28
CA LYS A 341 20.46 15.72 6.86
C LYS A 341 20.06 17.00 7.58
N LYS A 342 20.98 17.55 8.38
CA LYS A 342 20.73 18.82 9.10
C LYS A 342 20.37 19.95 8.15
N LEU A 343 21.23 20.20 7.14
CA LEU A 343 20.97 21.20 6.11
C LEU A 343 19.65 20.96 5.36
N PHE A 344 19.34 19.67 5.07
CA PHE A 344 18.09 19.33 4.41
C PHE A 344 16.87 19.66 5.27
N PHE A 345 16.91 19.44 6.59
CA PHE A 345 15.82 19.80 7.48
C PHE A 345 15.68 21.31 7.64
N GLU A 346 16.77 22.06 7.74
CA GLU A 346 16.75 23.53 7.73
C GLU A 346 16.11 24.07 6.44
N LEU A 347 16.46 23.50 5.28
CA LEU A 347 15.80 23.78 4.01
C LEU A 347 14.29 23.53 4.05
N LEU A 348 13.85 22.41 4.66
CA LEU A 348 12.42 22.10 4.77
C LEU A 348 11.68 23.10 5.66
N GLU A 349 12.32 23.62 6.72
CA GLU A 349 11.75 24.66 7.57
C GLU A 349 11.49 25.95 6.77
N VAL A 350 12.49 26.44 6.03
CA VAL A 350 12.32 27.62 5.16
C VAL A 350 11.20 27.39 4.13
N LEU A 351 11.17 26.22 3.49
CA LEU A 351 10.13 25.88 2.51
C LEU A 351 8.74 25.74 3.14
N SER A 352 8.64 25.38 4.43
CA SER A 352 7.36 25.27 5.13
C SER A 352 6.62 26.61 5.24
N GLU A 353 7.34 27.71 5.25
CA GLU A 353 6.79 29.08 5.40
C GLU A 353 6.28 29.69 4.08
N VAL A 354 6.72 29.17 2.94
CA VAL A 354 6.35 29.67 1.60
C VAL A 354 4.84 29.61 1.37
N GLN A 355 4.21 30.75 1.03
CA GLN A 355 2.78 30.88 0.73
C GLN A 355 2.51 31.11 -0.77
N THR A 356 3.41 31.85 -1.42
CA THR A 356 3.25 32.30 -2.80
C THR A 356 4.49 31.97 -3.64
N MET A 357 4.38 32.16 -4.95
CA MET A 357 5.54 32.02 -5.85
C MET A 357 6.64 33.06 -5.55
N GLU A 358 6.25 34.26 -5.12
CA GLU A 358 7.20 35.27 -4.75
C GLU A 358 8.01 34.90 -3.51
N ASP A 359 7.34 34.30 -2.51
CA ASP A 359 8.03 33.79 -1.32
C ASP A 359 8.97 32.64 -1.68
N PHE A 360 8.59 31.79 -2.63
CA PHE A 360 9.45 30.71 -3.11
C PHE A 360 10.74 31.25 -3.76
N VAL A 361 10.62 32.35 -4.54
CA VAL A 361 11.79 33.02 -5.15
C VAL A 361 12.69 33.65 -4.09
N LYS A 362 12.12 34.24 -3.03
CA LYS A 362 12.88 34.77 -1.88
C LYS A 362 13.60 33.63 -1.14
N ALA A 363 12.88 32.58 -0.75
CA ALA A 363 13.44 31.41 -0.10
C ALA A 363 14.59 30.78 -0.90
N LYS A 364 14.47 30.69 -2.23
CA LYS A 364 15.53 30.21 -3.09
C LYS A 364 16.81 31.04 -2.99
N LYS A 365 16.69 32.39 -2.89
CA LYS A 365 17.85 33.30 -2.73
C LYS A 365 18.50 33.17 -1.35
N GLU A 366 17.71 32.90 -0.33
CA GLU A 366 18.18 32.72 1.04
C GLU A 366 18.96 31.42 1.22
N ILE A 367 18.57 30.38 0.48
CA ILE A 367 19.18 29.05 0.52
C ILE A 367 20.43 28.96 -0.37
N SER A 368 20.59 29.84 -1.36
CA SER A 368 21.71 29.86 -2.30
C SER A 368 22.92 30.60 -1.75
#